data_ddb013efd42534e4022e6320544aba59
#
_entry.id   ddb013efd42534e4022e6320544aba59
#
_cell.length_a   1.000
_cell.length_b   1.000
_cell.length_c   1.000
_cell.angle_alpha   90.00
_cell.angle_beta   90.00
_cell.angle_gamma   90.00
#
_symmetry.space_group_name_H-M   'P 1'
#
loop_
_entity.id
_entity.type
_entity.pdbx_description
1 polymer ?
#
loop_
_entity_poly.entity_id
_entity_poly.type
_entity_poly.pdbx_seq_one_letter_code
_entity_poly.pdbx_strand_id
1 'polypeptide(L)'
;QLNQKPKNAEISALLNQLATLLSSAIPLKNALHILQDNCTQLGLHQWLSALIELIESGLPFSQSLEIQGKYLNFQEIQLIQVGEMTGKLAEVCTKIAERRTQSLTLQRKLQKIMLYPAMVLGISLSLTLILLLFVVPQFAEMYGENSAELPTLTAVLLAMSQFLQHHFISLMIVCISALFMLKMALKHSLWLNQKKNALISRMPIWGNIICLSRLISFSHNLQLMLQSGVALTPALNSFLPKQQTWQTQRTLKGDILLQQEVRSILQWVSQGYPFSESVSSHLFPMEAQQMLQIGEKSGKLALMLRHIADNYQEKLNHQIDLLSQLLEPLMMLIIGSLIGIIMMGMYLPIFNMGSVIQ
;
A
#
# COMPACT_ATOMS: atom_id res chain seq x y z
N GLN A 1 -22.36 6.63 17.99
CA GLN A 1 -20.99 6.42 17.52
C GLN A 1 -21.02 5.91 16.10
N LEU A 2 -20.48 6.71 15.20
CA LEU A 2 -20.54 6.64 13.76
C LEU A 2 -20.05 5.29 13.23
N ASN A 3 -20.77 4.80 12.25
CA ASN A 3 -20.56 3.61 11.40
C ASN A 3 -19.17 3.67 10.72
N GLN A 4 -18.09 3.59 11.49
CA GLN A 4 -16.72 3.53 10.97
C GLN A 4 -16.47 2.12 10.45
N LYS A 5 -16.11 2.02 9.17
CA LYS A 5 -15.64 0.75 8.60
C LYS A 5 -14.46 0.25 9.43
N PRO A 6 -14.46 -1.00 9.89
CA PRO A 6 -13.39 -1.56 10.67
C PRO A 6 -12.07 -1.45 9.90
N LYS A 7 -11.00 -1.12 10.61
CA LYS A 7 -9.66 -1.03 10.03
C LYS A 7 -9.13 -2.43 9.74
N ASN A 8 -8.28 -2.57 8.73
CA ASN A 8 -7.64 -3.85 8.41
C ASN A 8 -6.92 -4.49 9.61
N ALA A 9 -6.40 -3.67 10.54
CA ALA A 9 -5.77 -4.15 11.77
C ALA A 9 -6.76 -4.85 12.72
N GLU A 10 -7.99 -4.38 12.78
CA GLU A 10 -9.05 -4.94 13.65
C GLU A 10 -9.55 -6.28 13.09
N ILE A 11 -9.69 -6.36 11.77
CA ILE A 11 -10.03 -7.62 11.09
C ILE A 11 -8.91 -8.64 11.26
N SER A 12 -7.66 -8.21 11.17
CA SER A 12 -6.51 -9.09 11.41
C SER A 12 -6.45 -9.57 12.86
N ALA A 13 -6.72 -8.70 13.82
CA ALA A 13 -6.79 -9.06 15.24
C ALA A 13 -7.91 -10.08 15.51
N LEU A 14 -9.08 -9.88 14.90
CA LEU A 14 -10.21 -10.81 15.01
C LEU A 14 -9.86 -12.19 14.43
N LEU A 15 -9.20 -12.25 13.27
CA LEU A 15 -8.75 -13.50 12.67
C LEU A 15 -7.67 -14.19 13.51
N ASN A 16 -6.76 -13.45 14.14
CA ASN A 16 -5.78 -14.01 15.08
C ASN A 16 -6.46 -14.61 16.30
N GLN A 17 -7.45 -13.93 16.86
CA GLN A 17 -8.24 -14.45 17.99
C GLN A 17 -9.03 -15.71 17.59
N LEU A 18 -9.67 -15.70 16.40
CA LEU A 18 -10.35 -16.87 15.87
C LEU A 18 -9.39 -18.06 15.72
N ALA A 19 -8.23 -17.83 15.12
CA ALA A 19 -7.21 -18.86 14.96
C ALA A 19 -6.75 -19.43 16.30
N THR A 20 -6.55 -18.59 17.32
CA THR A 20 -6.16 -18.99 18.67
C THR A 20 -7.24 -19.84 19.33
N LEU A 21 -8.52 -19.44 19.24
CA LEU A 21 -9.63 -20.19 19.80
C LEU A 21 -9.79 -21.55 19.13
N LEU A 22 -9.71 -21.60 17.80
CA LEU A 22 -9.77 -22.86 17.05
C LEU A 22 -8.59 -23.78 17.35
N SER A 23 -7.38 -23.22 17.49
CA SER A 23 -6.17 -23.98 17.88
C SER A 23 -6.26 -24.53 19.30
N SER A 24 -7.06 -23.92 20.17
CA SER A 24 -7.40 -24.40 21.51
C SER A 24 -8.54 -25.42 21.52
N ALA A 25 -8.89 -25.96 20.36
CA ALA A 25 -9.97 -26.95 20.18
C ALA A 25 -11.38 -26.44 20.57
N ILE A 26 -11.60 -25.14 20.59
CA ILE A 26 -12.91 -24.54 20.79
C ILE A 26 -13.71 -24.70 19.49
N PRO A 27 -14.95 -25.25 19.53
CA PRO A 27 -15.79 -25.36 18.34
C PRO A 27 -16.01 -24.00 17.67
N LEU A 28 -16.04 -23.98 16.32
CA LEU A 28 -16.16 -22.77 15.51
C LEU A 28 -17.33 -21.88 15.97
N LYS A 29 -18.49 -22.44 16.21
CA LYS A 29 -19.67 -21.69 16.66
C LYS A 29 -19.41 -20.98 17.99
N ASN A 30 -18.84 -21.67 18.97
CA ASN A 30 -18.52 -21.08 20.27
C ASN A 30 -17.42 -20.00 20.14
N ALA A 31 -16.41 -20.24 19.30
CA ALA A 31 -15.38 -19.28 19.03
C ALA A 31 -15.95 -17.98 18.43
N LEU A 32 -16.90 -18.08 17.51
CA LEU A 32 -17.55 -16.90 16.91
C LEU A 32 -18.42 -16.14 17.92
N HIS A 33 -19.13 -16.83 18.82
CA HIS A 33 -19.86 -16.18 19.91
C HIS A 33 -18.93 -15.43 20.87
N ILE A 34 -17.82 -16.05 21.29
CA ILE A 34 -16.82 -15.40 22.13
C ILE A 34 -16.27 -14.13 21.46
N LEU A 35 -16.00 -14.21 20.15
CA LEU A 35 -15.53 -13.06 19.39
C LEU A 35 -16.59 -11.96 19.28
N GLN A 36 -17.85 -12.32 19.13
CA GLN A 36 -18.97 -11.38 19.05
C GLN A 36 -19.16 -10.64 20.38
N ASP A 37 -19.14 -11.36 21.51
CA ASP A 37 -19.30 -10.78 22.86
C ASP A 37 -18.18 -9.80 23.21
N ASN A 38 -16.97 -10.07 22.74
CA ASN A 38 -15.79 -9.23 22.96
C ASN A 38 -15.63 -8.11 21.91
N CYS A 39 -16.51 -8.06 20.89
CA CYS A 39 -16.38 -7.08 19.81
C CYS A 39 -16.99 -5.74 20.19
N THR A 40 -16.15 -4.70 20.30
CA THR A 40 -16.59 -3.33 20.62
C THR A 40 -17.08 -2.54 19.41
N GLN A 41 -16.80 -3.02 18.19
CA GLN A 41 -17.15 -2.33 16.95
C GLN A 41 -18.47 -2.82 16.37
N LEU A 42 -19.43 -1.93 16.21
CA LEU A 42 -20.76 -2.23 15.71
C LEU A 42 -20.74 -2.95 14.35
N GLY A 43 -19.86 -2.52 13.43
CA GLY A 43 -19.77 -3.11 12.08
C GLY A 43 -19.26 -4.55 12.07
N LEU A 44 -18.27 -4.88 12.92
CA LEU A 44 -17.78 -6.25 13.10
C LEU A 44 -18.77 -7.12 13.88
N HIS A 45 -19.40 -6.55 14.90
CA HIS A 45 -20.42 -7.26 15.68
C HIS A 45 -21.59 -7.68 14.78
N GLN A 46 -22.14 -6.79 13.94
CA GLN A 46 -23.21 -7.12 12.99
C GLN A 46 -22.77 -8.17 11.97
N TRP A 47 -21.54 -8.09 11.49
CA TRP A 47 -21.01 -9.08 10.56
C TRP A 47 -20.85 -10.45 11.20
N LEU A 48 -20.36 -10.52 12.46
CA LEU A 48 -20.27 -11.77 13.22
C LEU A 48 -21.67 -12.34 13.51
N SER A 49 -22.65 -11.52 13.88
CA SER A 49 -24.04 -11.94 14.08
C SER A 49 -24.61 -12.59 12.82
N ALA A 50 -24.42 -11.96 11.67
CA ALA A 50 -24.90 -12.49 10.39
C ALA A 50 -24.18 -13.79 9.98
N LEU A 51 -22.89 -13.94 10.31
CA LEU A 51 -22.15 -15.19 10.08
C LEU A 51 -22.68 -16.33 10.98
N ILE A 52 -22.89 -16.04 12.25
CA ILE A 52 -23.42 -17.02 13.21
C ILE A 52 -24.80 -17.52 12.77
N GLU A 53 -25.68 -16.61 12.36
CA GLU A 53 -27.02 -16.96 11.85
C GLU A 53 -26.96 -17.88 10.62
N LEU A 54 -26.06 -17.61 9.67
CA LEU A 54 -25.86 -18.46 8.49
C LEU A 54 -25.32 -19.84 8.86
N ILE A 55 -24.38 -19.93 9.80
CA ILE A 55 -23.81 -21.19 10.27
C ILE A 55 -24.86 -21.98 11.06
N GLU A 56 -25.69 -21.32 11.86
CA GLU A 56 -26.80 -21.95 12.59
C GLU A 56 -27.90 -22.47 11.66
N SER A 57 -28.06 -21.86 10.50
CA SER A 57 -28.95 -22.36 9.45
C SER A 57 -28.40 -23.60 8.71
N GLY A 58 -27.17 -24.05 9.06
CA GLY A 58 -26.53 -25.24 8.50
C GLY A 58 -25.60 -24.96 7.31
N LEU A 59 -25.31 -23.71 7.00
CA LEU A 59 -24.36 -23.39 5.93
C LEU A 59 -22.89 -23.57 6.39
N PRO A 60 -22.00 -24.08 5.52
CA PRO A 60 -20.58 -24.13 5.80
C PRO A 60 -20.01 -22.76 6.10
N PHE A 61 -18.94 -22.68 6.91
CA PHE A 61 -18.31 -21.41 7.29
C PHE A 61 -17.77 -20.64 6.09
N SER A 62 -17.10 -21.34 5.17
CA SER A 62 -16.58 -20.74 3.93
C SER A 62 -17.70 -20.13 3.06
N GLN A 63 -18.83 -20.82 2.95
CA GLN A 63 -19.98 -20.34 2.19
C GLN A 63 -20.65 -19.14 2.87
N SER A 64 -20.75 -19.15 4.20
CA SER A 64 -21.26 -18.03 4.99
C SER A 64 -20.40 -16.77 4.82
N LEU A 65 -19.07 -16.95 4.78
CA LEU A 65 -18.11 -15.86 4.49
C LEU A 65 -18.25 -15.33 3.05
N GLU A 66 -18.50 -16.21 2.09
CA GLU A 66 -18.69 -15.81 0.69
C GLU A 66 -19.96 -14.97 0.52
N ILE A 67 -21.06 -15.37 1.15
CA ILE A 67 -22.33 -14.62 1.16
C ILE A 67 -22.15 -13.24 1.78
N GLN A 68 -21.46 -13.15 2.91
CA GLN A 68 -21.21 -11.87 3.60
C GLN A 68 -20.16 -10.98 2.90
N GLY A 69 -19.21 -11.54 2.20
CA GLY A 69 -18.29 -10.91 1.23
C GLY A 69 -17.58 -9.61 1.60
N LYS A 70 -17.51 -9.22 2.91
CA LYS A 70 -17.09 -7.85 3.31
C LYS A 70 -15.60 -7.72 3.66
N TYR A 71 -15.05 -8.63 4.46
CA TYR A 71 -13.79 -8.41 5.16
C TYR A 71 -12.67 -9.39 4.78
N LEU A 72 -13.03 -10.53 4.20
CA LEU A 72 -12.07 -11.49 3.67
C LEU A 72 -12.01 -11.38 2.14
N ASN A 73 -10.80 -11.59 1.61
CA ASN A 73 -10.64 -11.70 0.17
C ASN A 73 -10.99 -13.10 -0.32
N PHE A 74 -11.19 -13.23 -1.63
CA PHE A 74 -11.62 -14.51 -2.21
C PHE A 74 -10.62 -15.65 -1.96
N GLN A 75 -9.31 -15.36 -1.98
CA GLN A 75 -8.25 -16.34 -1.71
C GLN A 75 -8.31 -16.86 -0.28
N GLU A 76 -8.56 -15.99 0.69
CA GLU A 76 -8.72 -16.38 2.10
C GLU A 76 -9.95 -17.26 2.31
N ILE A 77 -11.04 -16.96 1.63
CA ILE A 77 -12.27 -17.78 1.68
C ILE A 77 -12.01 -19.15 1.06
N GLN A 78 -11.30 -19.24 -0.06
CA GLN A 78 -10.93 -20.51 -0.67
C GLN A 78 -10.03 -21.35 0.25
N LEU A 79 -9.07 -20.74 0.92
CA LEU A 79 -8.23 -21.43 1.91
C LEU A 79 -9.05 -21.93 3.08
N ILE A 80 -9.99 -21.14 3.59
CA ILE A 80 -10.92 -21.56 4.66
C ILE A 80 -11.78 -22.74 4.19
N GLN A 81 -12.27 -22.71 2.96
CA GLN A 81 -13.04 -23.83 2.39
C GLN A 81 -12.23 -25.13 2.38
N VAL A 82 -10.98 -25.07 1.96
CA VAL A 82 -10.09 -26.24 1.98
C VAL A 82 -9.83 -26.70 3.41
N GLY A 83 -9.55 -25.76 4.33
CA GLY A 83 -9.38 -26.07 5.75
C GLY A 83 -10.61 -26.73 6.39
N GLU A 84 -11.80 -26.28 5.98
CA GLU A 84 -13.09 -26.85 6.42
C GLU A 84 -13.29 -28.28 5.89
N MET A 85 -13.03 -28.51 4.59
CA MET A 85 -13.14 -29.82 3.95
C MET A 85 -12.12 -30.84 4.47
N THR A 86 -10.91 -30.37 4.83
CA THR A 86 -9.82 -31.26 5.31
C THR A 86 -9.76 -31.39 6.83
N GLY A 87 -10.63 -30.70 7.56
CA GLY A 87 -10.60 -30.68 9.04
C GLY A 87 -9.43 -29.86 9.62
N LYS A 88 -8.73 -29.06 8.82
CA LYS A 88 -7.57 -28.25 9.22
C LYS A 88 -7.88 -26.75 9.32
N LEU A 89 -9.11 -26.43 9.71
CA LEU A 89 -9.57 -25.04 9.76
C LEU A 89 -8.72 -24.17 10.68
N ALA A 90 -8.33 -24.68 11.85
CA ALA A 90 -7.47 -23.97 12.79
C ALA A 90 -6.11 -23.60 12.17
N GLU A 91 -5.45 -24.56 11.49
CA GLU A 91 -4.17 -24.36 10.83
C GLU A 91 -4.27 -23.28 9.72
N VAL A 92 -5.32 -23.37 8.91
CA VAL A 92 -5.54 -22.42 7.81
C VAL A 92 -5.84 -21.02 8.35
N CYS A 93 -6.70 -20.88 9.37
CA CYS A 93 -6.97 -19.59 10.00
C CYS A 93 -5.70 -18.97 10.61
N THR A 94 -4.84 -19.78 11.24
CA THR A 94 -3.55 -19.33 11.77
C THR A 94 -2.67 -18.76 10.65
N LYS A 95 -2.52 -19.50 9.55
CA LYS A 95 -1.71 -19.04 8.39
C LYS A 95 -2.24 -17.75 7.76
N ILE A 96 -3.57 -17.62 7.63
CA ILE A 96 -4.20 -16.39 7.13
C ILE A 96 -3.92 -15.22 8.08
N ALA A 97 -4.05 -15.43 9.39
CA ALA A 97 -3.82 -14.42 10.40
C ALA A 97 -2.35 -13.96 10.45
N GLU A 98 -1.41 -14.90 10.44
CA GLU A 98 0.04 -14.61 10.36
C GLU A 98 0.38 -13.75 9.15
N ARG A 99 -0.15 -14.12 7.99
CA ARG A 99 0.08 -13.38 6.76
C ARG A 99 -0.48 -11.96 6.79
N ARG A 100 -1.70 -11.79 7.29
CA ARG A 100 -2.28 -10.45 7.48
C ARG A 100 -1.42 -9.61 8.44
N THR A 101 -0.91 -10.22 9.50
CA THR A 101 -0.03 -9.56 10.46
C THR A 101 1.29 -9.13 9.81
N GLN A 102 1.91 -9.98 8.99
CA GLN A 102 3.12 -9.64 8.22
C GLN A 102 2.86 -8.46 7.26
N SER A 103 1.75 -8.50 6.53
CA SER A 103 1.36 -7.42 5.62
C SER A 103 1.13 -6.10 6.35
N LEU A 104 0.48 -6.12 7.52
CA LEU A 104 0.28 -4.94 8.36
C LEU A 104 1.59 -4.40 8.94
N THR A 105 2.51 -5.28 9.35
CA THR A 105 3.82 -4.89 9.84
C THR A 105 4.63 -4.18 8.76
N LEU A 106 4.62 -4.71 7.55
CA LEU A 106 5.25 -4.07 6.39
C LEU A 106 4.64 -2.68 6.11
N GLN A 107 3.31 -2.60 6.10
CA GLN A 107 2.60 -1.32 5.89
C GLN A 107 2.96 -0.30 6.97
N ARG A 108 3.00 -0.71 8.24
CA ARG A 108 3.41 0.15 9.35
C ARG A 108 4.88 0.57 9.25
N LYS A 109 5.77 -0.32 8.82
CA LYS A 109 7.20 0.01 8.57
C LYS A 109 7.32 1.09 7.50
N LEU A 110 6.63 0.95 6.37
CA LEU A 110 6.58 1.97 5.32
C LEU A 110 6.01 3.30 5.80
N GLN A 111 4.91 3.27 6.57
CA GLN A 111 4.32 4.49 7.14
C GLN A 111 5.29 5.21 8.09
N LYS A 112 6.02 4.49 8.95
CA LYS A 112 7.01 5.07 9.85
C LYS A 112 8.16 5.74 9.10
N ILE A 113 8.67 5.10 8.04
CA ILE A 113 9.75 5.64 7.22
C ILE A 113 9.32 6.93 6.51
N MET A 114 8.05 7.01 6.08
CA MET A 114 7.52 8.20 5.41
C MET A 114 7.13 9.33 6.37
N LEU A 115 6.92 9.03 7.65
CA LEU A 115 6.48 10.03 8.65
C LEU A 115 7.56 11.09 8.88
N TYR A 116 8.81 10.69 9.05
CA TYR A 116 9.93 11.61 9.30
C TYR A 116 10.12 12.62 8.14
N PRO A 117 10.29 12.20 6.88
CA PRO A 117 10.34 13.12 5.76
C PRO A 117 9.12 14.04 5.64
N ALA A 118 7.92 13.52 5.88
CA ALA A 118 6.70 14.31 5.81
C ALA A 118 6.65 15.42 6.88
N MET A 119 7.07 15.11 8.12
CA MET A 119 7.14 16.09 9.21
C MET A 119 8.20 17.16 8.92
N VAL A 120 9.39 16.73 8.52
CA VAL A 120 10.51 17.65 8.23
C VAL A 120 10.17 18.58 7.07
N LEU A 121 9.61 18.04 5.97
CA LEU A 121 9.12 18.87 4.86
C LEU A 121 8.02 19.83 5.30
N GLY A 122 7.08 19.36 6.11
CA GLY A 122 5.99 20.20 6.63
C GLY A 122 6.52 21.39 7.45
N ILE A 123 7.46 21.15 8.35
CA ILE A 123 8.09 22.21 9.17
C ILE A 123 8.91 23.16 8.27
N SER A 124 9.71 22.63 7.34
CA SER A 124 10.52 23.46 6.43
C SER A 124 9.66 24.32 5.53
N LEU A 125 8.60 23.77 4.95
CA LEU A 125 7.65 24.53 4.14
C LEU A 125 6.93 25.61 4.96
N SER A 126 6.53 25.30 6.21
CA SER A 126 5.92 26.28 7.09
C SER A 126 6.88 27.42 7.43
N LEU A 127 8.14 27.10 7.72
CA LEU A 127 9.18 28.09 7.96
C LEU A 127 9.43 28.96 6.72
N THR A 128 9.54 28.33 5.56
CA THR A 128 9.70 29.04 4.27
C THR A 128 8.54 29.98 4.00
N LEU A 129 7.31 29.55 4.24
CA LEU A 129 6.12 30.40 4.10
C LEU A 129 6.16 31.60 5.06
N ILE A 130 6.54 31.40 6.30
CA ILE A 130 6.68 32.48 7.29
C ILE A 130 7.75 33.47 6.83
N LEU A 131 8.90 32.99 6.36
CA LEU A 131 9.96 33.87 5.84
C LEU A 131 9.48 34.67 4.62
N LEU A 132 8.83 34.05 3.66
CA LEU A 132 8.33 34.72 2.45
C LEU A 132 7.19 35.71 2.75
N LEU A 133 6.31 35.41 3.72
CA LEU A 133 5.15 36.26 4.03
C LEU A 133 5.48 37.44 4.94
N PHE A 134 6.42 37.27 5.87
CA PHE A 134 6.69 38.26 6.90
C PHE A 134 8.08 38.89 6.78
N VAL A 135 9.10 38.10 6.54
CA VAL A 135 10.48 38.58 6.61
C VAL A 135 10.93 39.21 5.30
N VAL A 136 10.69 38.56 4.17
CA VAL A 136 11.07 39.08 2.84
C VAL A 136 10.45 40.45 2.55
N PRO A 137 9.17 40.74 2.87
CA PRO A 137 8.60 42.09 2.66
C PRO A 137 9.28 43.18 3.49
N GLN A 138 9.66 42.89 4.75
CA GLN A 138 10.37 43.88 5.58
C GLN A 138 11.72 44.27 4.98
N PHE A 139 12.43 43.30 4.39
CA PHE A 139 13.66 43.63 3.65
C PHE A 139 13.38 44.45 2.38
N ALA A 140 12.25 44.18 1.69
CA ALA A 140 11.85 44.96 0.53
C ALA A 140 11.62 46.44 0.86
N GLU A 141 10.96 46.73 1.98
CA GLU A 141 10.74 48.09 2.48
C GLU A 141 12.06 48.81 2.83
N MET A 142 13.04 48.06 3.37
CA MET A 142 14.37 48.61 3.69
C MET A 142 15.18 49.00 2.46
N TYR A 143 14.97 48.35 1.31
CA TYR A 143 15.69 48.66 0.04
C TYR A 143 15.10 49.84 -0.71
N GLY A 144 13.92 50.39 -0.32
CA GLY A 144 13.29 51.57 -0.90
C GLY A 144 12.80 51.39 -2.33
N GLU A 145 12.43 52.51 -2.97
CA GLU A 145 11.85 52.55 -4.31
C GLU A 145 12.84 52.22 -5.46
N ASN A 146 14.13 52.02 -5.18
CA ASN A 146 15.15 51.73 -6.20
C ASN A 146 15.15 50.23 -6.58
N SER A 147 13.98 49.69 -6.94
CA SER A 147 13.80 48.32 -7.41
C SER A 147 14.54 47.96 -8.70
N ALA A 148 15.08 48.98 -9.41
CA ALA A 148 15.79 48.77 -10.68
C ALA A 148 17.20 48.16 -10.54
N GLU A 149 17.78 48.17 -9.33
CA GLU A 149 19.14 47.66 -9.07
C GLU A 149 19.15 46.37 -8.22
N LEU A 150 17.99 45.77 -7.98
CA LEU A 150 17.94 44.54 -7.19
C LEU A 150 18.48 43.32 -7.95
N PRO A 151 19.32 42.49 -7.34
CA PRO A 151 19.76 41.24 -7.93
C PRO A 151 18.56 40.37 -8.36
N THR A 152 18.72 39.67 -9.49
CA THR A 152 17.66 38.86 -10.10
C THR A 152 17.03 37.85 -9.11
N LEU A 153 17.86 37.26 -8.26
CA LEU A 153 17.40 36.30 -7.23
C LEU A 153 16.48 36.99 -6.22
N THR A 154 16.83 38.16 -5.73
CA THR A 154 16.02 38.94 -4.79
C THR A 154 14.70 39.39 -5.42
N ALA A 155 14.74 39.85 -6.68
CA ALA A 155 13.54 40.22 -7.43
C ALA A 155 12.56 39.06 -7.59
N VAL A 156 13.06 37.84 -7.86
CA VAL A 156 12.24 36.63 -7.92
C VAL A 156 11.63 36.27 -6.57
N LEU A 157 12.40 36.36 -5.49
CA LEU A 157 11.88 36.08 -4.12
C LEU A 157 10.81 37.09 -3.71
N LEU A 158 11.00 38.38 -4.06
CA LEU A 158 10.00 39.42 -3.81
C LEU A 158 8.72 39.19 -4.62
N ALA A 159 8.84 38.87 -5.90
CA ALA A 159 7.70 38.54 -6.75
C ALA A 159 6.93 37.33 -6.20
N MET A 160 7.64 36.28 -5.74
CA MET A 160 7.02 35.12 -5.08
C MET A 160 6.33 35.52 -3.77
N SER A 161 6.95 36.36 -2.97
CA SER A 161 6.37 36.84 -1.71
C SER A 161 5.08 37.63 -1.95
N GLN A 162 5.09 38.58 -2.87
CA GLN A 162 3.91 39.39 -3.24
C GLN A 162 2.79 38.50 -3.84
N PHE A 163 3.14 37.56 -4.71
CA PHE A 163 2.17 36.62 -5.27
C PHE A 163 1.53 35.78 -4.16
N LEU A 164 2.32 35.26 -3.22
CA LEU A 164 1.84 34.50 -2.07
C LEU A 164 0.95 35.33 -1.18
N GLN A 165 1.34 36.57 -0.84
CA GLN A 165 0.52 37.46 0.00
C GLN A 165 -0.84 37.75 -0.63
N HIS A 166 -0.87 38.04 -1.91
CA HIS A 166 -2.11 38.41 -2.62
C HIS A 166 -3.03 37.20 -2.87
N HIS A 167 -2.46 36.02 -3.07
CA HIS A 167 -3.22 34.84 -3.46
C HIS A 167 -3.22 33.73 -2.41
N PHE A 168 -2.75 33.98 -1.18
CA PHE A 168 -2.60 32.95 -0.14
C PHE A 168 -3.90 32.17 0.13
N ILE A 169 -5.01 32.88 0.33
CA ILE A 169 -6.32 32.27 0.60
C ILE A 169 -6.83 31.50 -0.63
N SER A 170 -6.69 32.07 -1.81
CA SER A 170 -7.09 31.42 -3.08
C SER A 170 -6.28 30.15 -3.33
N LEU A 171 -4.98 30.20 -3.07
CA LEU A 171 -4.06 29.06 -3.25
C LEU A 171 -4.34 27.94 -2.26
N MET A 172 -4.68 28.27 -1.01
CA MET A 172 -5.15 27.32 0.00
C MET A 172 -6.43 26.62 -0.43
N ILE A 173 -7.43 27.37 -0.90
CA ILE A 173 -8.71 26.82 -1.36
C ILE A 173 -8.49 25.90 -2.58
N VAL A 174 -7.68 26.34 -3.55
CA VAL A 174 -7.34 25.52 -4.73
C VAL A 174 -6.60 24.25 -4.33
N CYS A 175 -5.64 24.32 -3.41
CA CYS A 175 -4.90 23.15 -2.94
C CYS A 175 -5.82 22.13 -2.22
N ILE A 176 -6.69 22.61 -1.33
CA ILE A 176 -7.64 21.76 -0.61
C ILE A 176 -8.67 21.15 -1.59
N SER A 177 -9.19 21.93 -2.53
CA SER A 177 -10.13 21.44 -3.54
C SER A 177 -9.48 20.43 -4.48
N ALA A 178 -8.24 20.67 -4.91
CA ALA A 178 -7.47 19.75 -5.74
C ALA A 178 -7.19 18.42 -5.01
N LEU A 179 -6.82 18.47 -3.73
CA LEU A 179 -6.64 17.26 -2.90
C LEU A 179 -7.96 16.48 -2.74
N PHE A 180 -9.06 17.19 -2.56
CA PHE A 180 -10.39 16.57 -2.45
C PHE A 180 -10.82 15.96 -3.79
N MET A 181 -10.67 16.68 -4.90
CA MET A 181 -10.96 16.17 -6.24
C MET A 181 -10.06 14.98 -6.61
N LEU A 182 -8.76 15.03 -6.26
CA LEU A 182 -7.84 13.93 -6.49
C LEU A 182 -8.25 12.68 -5.69
N LYS A 183 -8.61 12.83 -4.42
CA LYS A 183 -9.15 11.73 -3.60
C LYS A 183 -10.43 11.15 -4.20
N MET A 184 -11.32 12.00 -4.68
CA MET A 184 -12.59 11.58 -5.28
C MET A 184 -12.38 10.91 -6.64
N ALA A 185 -11.51 11.45 -7.48
CA ALA A 185 -11.15 10.92 -8.78
C ALA A 185 -10.44 9.56 -8.67
N LEU A 186 -9.51 9.40 -7.72
CA LEU A 186 -8.84 8.12 -7.43
C LEU A 186 -9.81 7.06 -6.90
N LYS A 187 -10.90 7.48 -6.25
CA LYS A 187 -11.92 6.54 -5.74
C LYS A 187 -12.87 6.07 -6.84
N HIS A 188 -13.16 6.89 -7.84
CA HIS A 188 -14.20 6.63 -8.84
C HIS A 188 -13.65 6.26 -10.23
N SER A 189 -12.42 6.58 -10.59
CA SER A 189 -11.87 6.36 -11.93
C SER A 189 -10.89 5.20 -11.98
N LEU A 190 -11.27 4.13 -12.69
CA LEU A 190 -10.41 2.97 -13.01
C LEU A 190 -9.20 3.39 -13.86
N TRP A 191 -9.39 4.31 -14.79
CA TRP A 191 -8.35 4.82 -15.69
C TRP A 191 -7.26 5.61 -14.95
N LEU A 192 -7.64 6.44 -13.97
CA LEU A 192 -6.70 7.15 -13.10
C LEU A 192 -5.91 6.19 -12.19
N ASN A 193 -6.55 5.12 -11.70
CA ASN A 193 -5.87 4.08 -10.93
C ASN A 193 -4.86 3.29 -11.79
N GLN A 194 -5.17 3.02 -13.06
CA GLN A 194 -4.24 2.38 -13.99
C GLN A 194 -3.04 3.28 -14.28
N LYS A 195 -3.26 4.58 -14.57
CA LYS A 195 -2.18 5.56 -14.78
C LYS A 195 -1.34 5.78 -13.53
N LYS A 196 -1.96 5.84 -12.35
CA LYS A 196 -1.26 5.91 -11.07
C LYS A 196 -0.34 4.71 -10.87
N ASN A 197 -0.85 3.49 -11.08
CA ASN A 197 -0.05 2.28 -10.95
C ASN A 197 1.08 2.22 -11.99
N ALA A 198 0.84 2.64 -13.23
CA ALA A 198 1.85 2.73 -14.27
C ALA A 198 2.91 3.81 -13.97
N LEU A 199 2.53 4.94 -13.37
CA LEU A 199 3.46 5.99 -13.00
C LEU A 199 4.33 5.57 -11.81
N ILE A 200 3.73 4.95 -10.80
CA ILE A 200 4.45 4.46 -9.61
C ILE A 200 5.40 3.31 -9.99
N SER A 201 4.98 2.42 -10.90
CA SER A 201 5.85 1.33 -11.38
C SER A 201 7.05 1.82 -12.21
N ARG A 202 7.01 3.04 -12.76
CA ARG A 202 8.15 3.67 -13.46
C ARG A 202 9.16 4.32 -12.51
N MET A 203 8.82 4.58 -11.27
CA MET A 203 9.76 5.08 -10.28
C MET A 203 10.72 3.94 -9.87
N PRO A 204 12.06 4.13 -9.97
CA PRO A 204 13.03 3.02 -9.84
C PRO A 204 12.96 2.32 -8.48
N ILE A 205 12.71 3.02 -7.39
CA ILE A 205 12.67 2.43 -6.03
C ILE A 205 11.25 1.95 -5.70
N TRP A 206 10.24 2.78 -5.90
CA TRP A 206 8.84 2.44 -5.58
C TRP A 206 8.29 1.33 -6.47
N GLY A 207 8.63 1.35 -7.76
CA GLY A 207 8.23 0.30 -8.71
C GLY A 207 8.77 -1.06 -8.30
N ASN A 208 10.03 -1.11 -7.86
CA ASN A 208 10.66 -2.34 -7.43
C ASN A 208 10.05 -2.89 -6.13
N ILE A 209 9.77 -2.03 -5.15
CA ILE A 209 9.07 -2.41 -3.91
C ILE A 209 7.70 -3.03 -4.20
N ILE A 210 6.93 -2.43 -5.11
CA ILE A 210 5.60 -2.92 -5.48
C ILE A 210 5.71 -4.26 -6.23
N CYS A 211 6.66 -4.40 -7.15
CA CYS A 211 6.89 -5.63 -7.89
C CYS A 211 7.28 -6.78 -6.96
N LEU A 212 8.24 -6.54 -6.05
CA LEU A 212 8.63 -7.51 -5.03
C LEU A 212 7.47 -7.88 -4.11
N SER A 213 6.71 -6.91 -3.63
CA SER A 213 5.54 -7.17 -2.78
C SER A 213 4.48 -8.03 -3.49
N ARG A 214 4.28 -7.81 -4.80
CA ARG A 214 3.39 -8.62 -5.63
C ARG A 214 3.90 -10.05 -5.77
N LEU A 215 5.17 -10.23 -6.10
CA LEU A 215 5.82 -11.54 -6.21
C LEU A 215 5.70 -12.34 -4.90
N ILE A 216 6.06 -11.71 -3.77
CA ILE A 216 5.98 -12.31 -2.44
C ILE A 216 4.55 -12.72 -2.12
N SER A 217 3.61 -11.81 -2.37
CA SER A 217 2.18 -12.06 -2.13
C SER A 217 1.64 -13.20 -2.97
N PHE A 218 1.98 -13.24 -4.24
CA PHE A 218 1.57 -14.30 -5.15
C PHE A 218 2.18 -15.64 -4.74
N SER A 219 3.50 -15.70 -4.55
CA SER A 219 4.22 -16.93 -4.19
C SER A 219 3.72 -17.51 -2.88
N HIS A 220 3.49 -16.68 -1.87
CA HIS A 220 3.01 -17.11 -0.56
C HIS A 220 1.58 -17.65 -0.60
N ASN A 221 0.66 -16.96 -1.31
CA ASN A 221 -0.72 -17.44 -1.43
C ASN A 221 -0.79 -18.75 -2.21
N LEU A 222 -0.07 -18.82 -3.33
CA LEU A 222 -0.03 -20.03 -4.15
C LEU A 222 0.58 -21.20 -3.35
N GLN A 223 1.67 -20.95 -2.63
CA GLN A 223 2.29 -21.94 -1.74
C GLN A 223 1.30 -22.48 -0.70
N LEU A 224 0.56 -21.61 -0.02
CA LEU A 224 -0.41 -22.02 0.99
C LEU A 224 -1.52 -22.89 0.40
N MET A 225 -2.01 -22.55 -0.80
CA MET A 225 -3.04 -23.33 -1.48
C MET A 225 -2.53 -24.71 -1.89
N LEU A 226 -1.35 -24.77 -2.52
CA LEU A 226 -0.74 -26.04 -2.93
C LEU A 226 -0.42 -26.93 -1.71
N GLN A 227 0.10 -26.36 -0.64
CA GLN A 227 0.38 -27.07 0.60
C GLN A 227 -0.89 -27.61 1.27
N SER A 228 -2.01 -26.90 1.12
CA SER A 228 -3.31 -27.33 1.63
C SER A 228 -4.00 -28.37 0.73
N GLY A 229 -3.35 -28.79 -0.37
CA GLY A 229 -3.87 -29.82 -1.29
C GLY A 229 -4.73 -29.28 -2.44
N VAL A 230 -4.79 -27.96 -2.63
CA VAL A 230 -5.46 -27.38 -3.79
C VAL A 230 -4.58 -27.62 -5.03
N ALA A 231 -5.16 -28.14 -6.12
CA ALA A 231 -4.44 -28.28 -7.37
C ALA A 231 -4.04 -26.92 -7.98
N LEU A 232 -3.00 -26.90 -8.82
CA LEU A 232 -2.42 -25.68 -9.35
C LEU A 232 -3.43 -24.79 -10.11
N THR A 233 -4.23 -25.37 -10.98
CA THR A 233 -5.20 -24.62 -11.81
C THR A 233 -6.30 -23.96 -10.97
N PRO A 234 -6.98 -24.62 -10.03
CA PRO A 234 -7.91 -23.96 -9.10
C PRO A 234 -7.23 -22.91 -8.23
N ALA A 235 -6.01 -23.16 -7.76
CA ALA A 235 -5.25 -22.20 -6.96
C ALA A 235 -4.96 -20.92 -7.77
N LEU A 236 -4.55 -21.03 -9.02
CA LEU A 236 -4.35 -19.88 -9.92
C LEU A 236 -5.67 -19.14 -10.21
N ASN A 237 -6.76 -19.87 -10.43
CA ASN A 237 -8.07 -19.26 -10.66
C ASN A 237 -8.56 -18.43 -9.47
N SER A 238 -8.12 -18.73 -8.25
CA SER A 238 -8.50 -17.97 -7.05
C SER A 238 -7.97 -16.52 -7.05
N PHE A 239 -6.95 -16.23 -7.84
CA PHE A 239 -6.42 -14.87 -8.02
C PHE A 239 -7.25 -14.01 -8.97
N LEU A 240 -8.16 -14.63 -9.73
CA LEU A 240 -9.03 -13.92 -10.64
C LEU A 240 -10.36 -13.56 -9.97
N PRO A 241 -10.99 -12.42 -10.32
CA PRO A 241 -12.31 -12.10 -9.84
C PRO A 241 -13.30 -13.14 -10.39
N LYS A 242 -14.12 -13.74 -9.50
CA LYS A 242 -15.25 -14.55 -9.94
C LYS A 242 -16.15 -13.69 -10.84
N GLN A 243 -16.57 -14.24 -11.97
CA GLN A 243 -17.67 -13.70 -12.77
C GLN A 243 -18.95 -13.89 -11.96
N GLN A 244 -19.19 -13.03 -10.98
CA GLN A 244 -20.46 -12.98 -10.29
C GLN A 244 -21.39 -12.00 -10.98
N THR A 245 -22.54 -12.57 -11.42
CA THR A 245 -23.86 -11.98 -11.66
C THR A 245 -23.95 -10.45 -11.52
N TRP A 246 -24.33 -9.83 -12.58
CA TRP A 246 -24.96 -8.52 -12.91
C TRP A 246 -25.06 -7.42 -11.83
N GLN A 247 -24.95 -7.70 -10.54
CA GLN A 247 -25.22 -6.73 -9.47
C GLN A 247 -23.99 -6.14 -8.76
N THR A 248 -22.76 -6.62 -9.02
CA THR A 248 -21.58 -6.13 -8.29
C THR A 248 -20.46 -5.63 -9.21
N GLN A 249 -20.82 -4.78 -10.15
CA GLN A 249 -19.87 -4.09 -11.06
C GLN A 249 -18.99 -3.04 -10.33
N ARG A 250 -19.04 -2.95 -8.99
CA ARG A 250 -18.43 -1.84 -8.22
C ARG A 250 -17.15 -2.15 -7.44
N THR A 251 -16.62 -3.35 -7.45
CA THR A 251 -15.37 -3.64 -6.73
C THR A 251 -14.43 -4.53 -7.50
N LEU A 252 -13.83 -4.00 -8.57
CA LEU A 252 -12.54 -4.49 -9.06
C LEU A 252 -11.46 -4.11 -8.02
N LYS A 253 -11.59 -4.64 -6.80
CA LYS A 253 -10.57 -4.61 -5.77
C LYS A 253 -9.57 -5.71 -6.05
N GLY A 254 -8.53 -5.42 -6.83
CA GLY A 254 -7.46 -6.36 -7.07
C GLY A 254 -6.33 -5.71 -7.85
N ASP A 255 -5.16 -6.28 -7.79
CA ASP A 255 -4.02 -5.87 -8.60
C ASP A 255 -4.26 -6.32 -10.05
N ILE A 256 -4.68 -5.38 -10.90
CA ILE A 256 -5.02 -5.63 -12.31
C ILE A 256 -3.84 -6.24 -13.07
N LEU A 257 -2.62 -5.81 -12.76
CA LEU A 257 -1.42 -6.35 -13.39
C LEU A 257 -1.20 -7.82 -13.01
N LEU A 258 -1.37 -8.15 -11.72
CA LEU A 258 -1.32 -9.53 -11.27
C LEU A 258 -2.40 -10.40 -11.92
N GLN A 259 -3.61 -9.88 -12.06
CA GLN A 259 -4.70 -10.61 -12.71
C GLN A 259 -4.41 -10.89 -14.20
N GLN A 260 -3.81 -9.95 -14.91
CA GLN A 260 -3.38 -10.13 -16.30
C GLN A 260 -2.30 -11.22 -16.42
N GLU A 261 -1.29 -11.17 -15.54
CA GLU A 261 -0.23 -12.19 -15.48
C GLU A 261 -0.82 -13.58 -15.18
N VAL A 262 -1.69 -13.68 -14.18
CA VAL A 262 -2.33 -14.96 -13.82
C VAL A 262 -3.19 -15.51 -14.97
N ARG A 263 -3.90 -14.67 -15.72
CA ARG A 263 -4.64 -15.11 -16.91
C ARG A 263 -3.71 -15.68 -17.97
N SER A 264 -2.58 -15.01 -18.22
CA SER A 264 -1.57 -15.50 -19.15
C SER A 264 -1.01 -16.85 -18.70
N ILE A 265 -0.64 -16.97 -17.41
CA ILE A 265 -0.15 -18.23 -16.83
C ILE A 265 -1.17 -19.35 -17.02
N LEU A 266 -2.46 -19.09 -16.67
CA LEU A 266 -3.52 -20.07 -16.84
C LEU A 266 -3.70 -20.53 -18.30
N GLN A 267 -3.59 -19.61 -19.25
CA GLN A 267 -3.67 -19.93 -20.67
C GLN A 267 -2.57 -20.89 -21.09
N TRP A 268 -1.32 -20.66 -20.68
CA TRP A 268 -0.19 -21.53 -21.01
C TRP A 268 -0.28 -22.88 -20.29
N VAL A 269 -0.61 -22.87 -18.98
CA VAL A 269 -0.78 -24.11 -18.20
C VAL A 269 -1.92 -24.96 -18.76
N SER A 270 -3.02 -24.36 -19.22
CA SER A 270 -4.14 -25.09 -19.85
C SER A 270 -3.77 -25.73 -21.19
N GLN A 271 -2.73 -25.22 -21.87
CA GLN A 271 -2.17 -25.79 -23.08
C GLN A 271 -1.13 -26.90 -22.82
N GLY A 272 -0.87 -27.18 -21.51
CA GLY A 272 0.06 -28.24 -21.10
C GLY A 272 1.50 -27.77 -20.89
N TYR A 273 1.78 -26.46 -20.93
CA TYR A 273 3.10 -25.94 -20.60
C TYR A 273 3.37 -26.02 -19.10
N PRO A 274 4.63 -26.28 -18.68
CA PRO A 274 5.02 -26.25 -17.28
C PRO A 274 4.74 -24.88 -16.65
N PHE A 275 4.40 -24.86 -15.37
CA PHE A 275 4.15 -23.61 -14.65
C PHE A 275 5.39 -22.70 -14.65
N SER A 276 6.57 -23.27 -14.46
CA SER A 276 7.85 -22.55 -14.48
C SER A 276 8.14 -21.83 -15.80
N GLU A 277 7.64 -22.35 -16.92
CA GLU A 277 7.79 -21.73 -18.25
C GLU A 277 6.63 -20.78 -18.58
N SER A 278 5.52 -20.91 -17.88
CA SER A 278 4.31 -20.10 -18.08
C SER A 278 4.37 -18.73 -17.38
N VAL A 279 5.30 -18.55 -16.44
CA VAL A 279 5.46 -17.30 -15.68
C VAL A 279 6.28 -16.27 -16.46
N SER A 280 5.91 -15.00 -16.36
CA SER A 280 6.64 -13.92 -17.02
C SER A 280 7.86 -13.48 -16.20
N SER A 281 8.87 -12.93 -16.88
CA SER A 281 10.04 -12.31 -16.24
C SER A 281 9.69 -11.01 -15.47
N HIS A 282 8.52 -10.43 -15.76
CA HIS A 282 8.02 -9.28 -15.02
C HIS A 282 7.55 -9.64 -13.61
N LEU A 283 6.92 -10.79 -13.43
CA LEU A 283 6.46 -11.26 -12.13
C LEU A 283 7.54 -12.06 -11.41
N PHE A 284 8.20 -12.97 -12.11
CA PHE A 284 9.25 -13.83 -11.57
C PHE A 284 10.60 -13.53 -12.22
N PRO A 285 11.55 -12.92 -11.49
CA PRO A 285 12.94 -12.80 -11.95
C PRO A 285 13.57 -14.16 -12.27
N MET A 286 14.61 -14.17 -13.09
CA MET A 286 15.24 -15.40 -13.59
C MET A 286 15.63 -16.41 -12.49
N GLU A 287 16.16 -15.92 -11.37
CA GLU A 287 16.48 -16.77 -10.21
C GLU A 287 15.24 -17.49 -9.65
N ALA A 288 14.11 -16.77 -9.56
CA ALA A 288 12.86 -17.33 -9.07
C ALA A 288 12.28 -18.35 -10.08
N GLN A 289 12.38 -18.09 -11.37
CA GLN A 289 11.96 -19.06 -12.42
C GLN A 289 12.77 -20.37 -12.34
N GLN A 290 14.08 -20.30 -12.12
CA GLN A 290 14.92 -21.49 -11.93
C GLN A 290 14.48 -22.29 -10.69
N MET A 291 14.16 -21.61 -9.58
CA MET A 291 13.63 -22.28 -8.38
C MET A 291 12.28 -22.95 -8.66
N LEU A 292 11.39 -22.31 -9.42
CA LEU A 292 10.12 -22.91 -9.84
C LEU A 292 10.35 -24.17 -10.68
N GLN A 293 11.28 -24.12 -11.63
CA GLN A 293 11.62 -25.27 -12.49
C GLN A 293 12.13 -26.46 -11.67
N ILE A 294 13.00 -26.21 -10.69
CA ILE A 294 13.49 -27.24 -9.77
C ILE A 294 12.33 -27.81 -8.95
N GLY A 295 11.46 -26.95 -8.41
CA GLY A 295 10.30 -27.35 -7.62
C GLY A 295 9.30 -28.19 -8.42
N GLU A 296 9.06 -27.82 -9.65
CA GLU A 296 8.14 -28.54 -10.55
C GLU A 296 8.69 -29.91 -10.92
N LYS A 297 9.95 -29.99 -11.34
CA LYS A 297 10.62 -31.27 -11.67
C LYS A 297 10.74 -32.22 -10.48
N SER A 298 10.91 -31.70 -9.28
CA SER A 298 11.04 -32.50 -8.06
C SER A 298 9.71 -32.80 -7.35
N GLY A 299 8.58 -32.27 -7.82
CA GLY A 299 7.28 -32.36 -7.16
C GLY A 299 7.17 -31.53 -5.87
N LYS A 300 8.09 -30.59 -5.63
CA LYS A 300 8.19 -29.76 -4.43
C LYS A 300 7.90 -28.28 -4.72
N LEU A 301 6.96 -28.01 -5.63
CA LEU A 301 6.65 -26.65 -6.08
C LEU A 301 6.23 -25.74 -4.91
N ALA A 302 5.40 -26.24 -3.97
CA ALA A 302 5.00 -25.46 -2.81
C ALA A 302 6.19 -25.05 -1.91
N LEU A 303 7.18 -25.95 -1.75
CA LEU A 303 8.39 -25.64 -0.98
C LEU A 303 9.23 -24.56 -1.66
N MET A 304 9.39 -24.65 -2.98
CA MET A 304 10.16 -23.66 -3.75
C MET A 304 9.46 -22.30 -3.76
N LEU A 305 8.15 -22.26 -3.86
CA LEU A 305 7.37 -21.01 -3.74
C LEU A 305 7.55 -20.36 -2.38
N ARG A 306 7.65 -21.14 -1.29
CA ARG A 306 7.97 -20.63 0.04
C ARG A 306 9.36 -20.01 0.06
N HIS A 307 10.38 -20.71 -0.42
CA HIS A 307 11.74 -20.19 -0.49
C HIS A 307 11.83 -18.90 -1.33
N ILE A 308 11.11 -18.84 -2.45
CA ILE A 308 11.02 -17.62 -3.26
C ILE A 308 10.41 -16.49 -2.41
N ALA A 309 9.28 -16.74 -1.76
CA ALA A 309 8.63 -15.72 -0.93
C ALA A 309 9.55 -15.21 0.18
N ASP A 310 10.23 -16.10 0.90
CA ASP A 310 11.14 -15.75 2.01
C ASP A 310 12.36 -14.95 1.50
N ASN A 311 13.04 -15.43 0.46
CA ASN A 311 14.21 -14.74 -0.12
C ASN A 311 13.86 -13.33 -0.65
N TYR A 312 12.73 -13.21 -1.34
CA TYR A 312 12.31 -11.91 -1.87
C TYR A 312 11.74 -10.99 -0.79
N GLN A 313 11.24 -11.54 0.33
CA GLN A 313 10.89 -10.76 1.51
C GLN A 313 12.12 -10.10 2.14
N GLU A 314 13.26 -10.79 2.22
CA GLU A 314 14.52 -10.20 2.66
C GLU A 314 15.01 -9.11 1.71
N LYS A 315 14.97 -9.36 0.39
CA LYS A 315 15.30 -8.34 -0.62
C LYS A 315 14.40 -7.10 -0.49
N LEU A 316 13.10 -7.30 -0.25
CA LEU A 316 12.16 -6.20 -0.03
C LEU A 316 12.49 -5.38 1.22
N ASN A 317 12.78 -6.05 2.34
CA ASN A 317 13.16 -5.39 3.58
C ASN A 317 14.44 -4.56 3.40
N HIS A 318 15.45 -5.13 2.73
CA HIS A 318 16.69 -4.41 2.41
C HIS A 318 16.43 -3.16 1.55
N GLN A 319 15.59 -3.24 0.53
CA GLN A 319 15.24 -2.07 -0.29
C GLN A 319 14.49 -0.98 0.48
N ILE A 320 13.63 -1.38 1.41
CA ILE A 320 12.92 -0.45 2.29
C ILE A 320 13.91 0.27 3.23
N ASP A 321 14.89 -0.45 3.75
CA ASP A 321 15.94 0.10 4.62
C ASP A 321 16.86 1.05 3.85
N LEU A 322 17.26 0.70 2.62
CA LEU A 322 18.00 1.60 1.72
C LEU A 322 17.20 2.88 1.39
N LEU A 323 15.90 2.76 1.11
CA LEU A 323 15.05 3.92 0.89
C LEU A 323 15.06 4.87 2.09
N SER A 324 14.96 4.31 3.30
CA SER A 324 15.02 5.08 4.53
C SER A 324 16.35 5.83 4.69
N GLN A 325 17.47 5.17 4.41
CA GLN A 325 18.80 5.75 4.49
C GLN A 325 19.07 6.84 3.44
N LEU A 326 18.51 6.68 2.23
CA LEU A 326 18.67 7.67 1.15
C LEU A 326 17.80 8.91 1.34
N LEU A 327 16.66 8.75 2.01
CA LEU A 327 15.75 9.88 2.26
C LEU A 327 16.39 10.96 3.15
N GLU A 328 17.21 10.59 4.11
CA GLU A 328 17.84 11.54 5.05
C GLU A 328 18.78 12.53 4.36
N PRO A 329 19.83 12.11 3.60
CA PRO A 329 20.68 13.03 2.86
C PRO A 329 19.93 13.85 1.82
N LEU A 330 18.94 13.25 1.14
CA LEU A 330 18.12 13.94 0.16
C LEU A 330 17.31 15.07 0.81
N MET A 331 16.75 14.83 1.99
CA MET A 331 16.01 15.83 2.75
C MET A 331 16.93 16.97 3.22
N MET A 332 18.14 16.65 3.72
CA MET A 332 19.12 17.65 4.09
C MET A 332 19.50 18.55 2.91
N LEU A 333 19.70 17.97 1.73
CA LEU A 333 20.03 18.72 0.51
C LEU A 333 18.86 19.63 0.07
N ILE A 334 17.63 19.13 0.10
CA ILE A 334 16.44 19.93 -0.26
C ILE A 334 16.27 21.10 0.70
N ILE A 335 16.34 20.85 2.01
CA ILE A 335 16.15 21.89 3.03
C ILE A 335 17.30 22.88 3.00
N GLY A 336 18.53 22.39 2.93
CA GLY A 336 19.72 23.24 2.87
C GLY A 336 19.72 24.13 1.64
N SER A 337 19.33 23.61 0.46
CA SER A 337 19.22 24.41 -0.76
C SER A 337 18.09 25.43 -0.66
N LEU A 338 16.94 25.06 -0.09
CA LEU A 338 15.79 25.96 0.08
C LEU A 338 16.14 27.16 0.97
N ILE A 339 16.69 26.88 2.15
CA ILE A 339 17.12 27.90 3.09
C ILE A 339 18.29 28.74 2.50
N GLY A 340 19.25 28.10 1.85
CA GLY A 340 20.37 28.75 1.22
C GLY A 340 19.95 29.75 0.14
N ILE A 341 18.97 29.37 -0.71
CA ILE A 341 18.42 30.26 -1.75
C ILE A 341 17.74 31.47 -1.10
N ILE A 342 16.93 31.27 -0.06
CA ILE A 342 16.26 32.38 0.63
C ILE A 342 17.29 33.31 1.28
N MET A 343 18.26 32.77 1.99
CA MET A 343 19.31 33.55 2.64
C MET A 343 20.15 34.32 1.63
N MET A 344 20.60 33.68 0.53
CA MET A 344 21.32 34.40 -0.55
C MET A 344 20.48 35.53 -1.12
N GLY A 345 19.21 35.32 -1.42
CA GLY A 345 18.36 36.35 -1.98
C GLY A 345 18.10 37.51 -1.03
N MET A 346 18.16 37.30 0.29
CA MET A 346 18.03 38.36 1.28
C MET A 346 19.34 39.13 1.51
N TYR A 347 20.49 38.46 1.51
CA TYR A 347 21.78 39.10 1.81
C TYR A 347 22.48 39.69 0.56
N LEU A 348 22.22 39.20 -0.65
CA LEU A 348 22.86 39.64 -1.87
C LEU A 348 22.75 41.17 -2.10
N PRO A 349 21.58 41.82 -1.88
CA PRO A 349 21.47 43.26 -2.01
C PRO A 349 22.33 44.04 -1.00
N ILE A 350 22.47 43.51 0.25
CA ILE A 350 23.29 44.14 1.29
C ILE A 350 24.76 44.20 0.85
N PHE A 351 25.26 43.10 0.27
CA PHE A 351 26.65 43.05 -0.25
C PHE A 351 26.85 44.02 -1.42
N ASN A 352 25.87 44.14 -2.33
CA ASN A 352 25.95 45.03 -3.48
C ASN A 352 25.90 46.51 -3.05
N MET A 353 25.08 46.88 -2.07
CA MET A 353 25.07 48.25 -1.52
C MET A 353 26.38 48.62 -0.83
N GLY A 354 27.04 47.68 -0.15
CA GLY A 354 28.36 47.92 0.45
C GLY A 354 29.49 48.18 -0.57
N SER A 355 29.33 47.70 -1.80
CA SER A 355 30.31 47.92 -2.90
C SER A 355 30.10 49.22 -3.65
N VAL A 356 28.94 49.89 -3.51
CA VAL A 356 28.63 51.18 -4.18
C VAL A 356 29.06 52.37 -3.31
N ILE A 357 29.36 52.17 -2.04
CA ILE A 357 29.79 53.24 -1.11
C ILE A 357 31.33 53.43 -1.11
N GLN A 358 32.08 52.68 -1.90
CA GLN A 358 33.47 52.94 -2.21
C GLN A 358 33.61 53.69 -3.56
#